data_ac65d33765f2e019484f1956a3d07231
#
_entry.id   ac65d33765f2e019484f1956a3d07231
#
_cell.length_a   1.000
_cell.length_b   1.000
_cell.length_c   1.000
_cell.angle_alpha   90.00
_cell.angle_beta   90.00
_cell.angle_gamma   90.00
#
_symmetry.space_group_name_H-M   'P 1'
#
loop_
_entity.id
_entity.type
_entity.pdbx_description
1 polymer ?
#
loop_
_entity_poly.entity_id
_entity_poly.type
_entity_poly.pdbx_seq_one_letter_code
_entity_poly.pdbx_strand_id
1 'polypeptide(L)'
;MTTIAQGYSTHAGTYTVPTLPKTSHRRLLVVWVAAIGLVAAGLVVLSGAVETPSARYVCPPDCGRPPVGDPVTINPRYTAPDGAFTVAYPAVGSAYKVTLGDSGVTADLLVGDKGTMRLFSQPAAGRTPQQVTDQLIKATFPDTKTAYEIPNAMVGYQPGYGLVADFWPQGSNAKYTRMRLVVMVAIKHDLALVAGAVGPFHAFGPDFGSGKPSAAGLQLALDMGKYVNSFSWRGDPQR
;
A
#
# COMPACT_ATOMS: atom_id res chain seq x y z
N MET A 1 -3.30 36.53 -90.63
CA MET A 1 -3.23 35.89 -89.34
C MET A 1 -2.72 36.89 -88.36
N THR A 2 -3.59 37.42 -87.52
CA THR A 2 -3.31 38.56 -86.66
C THR A 2 -3.28 38.04 -85.21
N THR A 3 -2.12 38.07 -84.57
CA THR A 3 -1.98 37.61 -83.19
C THR A 3 -2.15 38.82 -82.25
N ILE A 4 -3.15 38.81 -81.43
CA ILE A 4 -3.43 39.82 -80.39
C ILE A 4 -2.67 39.42 -79.14
N ALA A 5 -1.69 40.23 -78.74
CA ALA A 5 -1.04 40.09 -77.44
C ALA A 5 -1.85 40.90 -76.41
N GLN A 6 -2.49 40.16 -75.46
CA GLN A 6 -3.09 40.78 -74.26
C GLN A 6 -2.02 41.06 -73.24
N GLY A 7 -1.82 42.34 -72.95
CA GLY A 7 -0.96 42.79 -71.86
C GLY A 7 -1.66 42.63 -70.52
N TYR A 8 -1.07 41.83 -69.61
CA TYR A 8 -1.50 41.80 -68.23
C TYR A 8 -0.84 42.92 -67.42
N SER A 9 -1.66 43.84 -66.94
CA SER A 9 -1.26 44.89 -66.00
C SER A 9 -1.17 44.29 -64.63
N THR A 10 0.03 44.13 -64.08
CA THR A 10 0.26 43.72 -62.68
C THR A 10 0.14 44.95 -61.80
N HIS A 11 -1.00 45.09 -61.12
CA HIS A 11 -1.08 46.04 -60.00
C HIS A 11 -0.31 45.48 -58.82
N ALA A 12 0.86 46.08 -58.57
CA ALA A 12 1.61 45.84 -57.33
C ALA A 12 0.86 46.49 -56.17
N GLY A 13 -0.01 45.72 -55.52
CA GLY A 13 -0.66 46.14 -54.28
C GLY A 13 0.39 46.16 -53.16
N THR A 14 0.62 47.33 -52.59
CA THR A 14 1.47 47.50 -51.41
C THR A 14 0.75 46.87 -50.20
N TYR A 15 1.19 45.68 -49.84
CA TYR A 15 0.71 45.07 -48.60
C TYR A 15 1.36 45.76 -47.40
N THR A 16 0.60 46.54 -46.65
CA THR A 16 1.00 47.00 -45.33
C THR A 16 0.87 45.85 -44.36
N VAL A 17 1.99 45.29 -43.90
CA VAL A 17 2.04 44.30 -42.87
C VAL A 17 1.49 44.92 -41.58
N PRO A 18 0.42 44.38 -40.96
CA PRO A 18 -0.06 44.89 -39.70
C PRO A 18 1.02 44.72 -38.62
N THR A 19 1.47 45.84 -38.07
CA THR A 19 2.39 45.84 -36.95
C THR A 19 1.66 45.27 -35.74
N LEU A 20 2.10 44.09 -35.28
CA LEU A 20 1.64 43.50 -34.05
C LEU A 20 1.83 44.49 -32.88
N PRO A 21 0.84 44.65 -32.01
CA PRO A 21 0.95 45.53 -30.86
C PRO A 21 2.17 45.10 -30.03
N LYS A 22 3.07 46.03 -29.78
CA LYS A 22 4.26 45.81 -28.97
C LYS A 22 3.88 45.62 -27.55
N THR A 23 3.50 44.35 -27.18
CA THR A 23 3.21 43.99 -25.79
C THR A 23 4.49 44.24 -24.98
N SER A 24 4.37 45.15 -24.04
CA SER A 24 5.49 45.51 -23.17
C SER A 24 5.84 44.27 -22.34
N HIS A 25 6.91 43.57 -22.65
CA HIS A 25 7.40 42.40 -21.91
C HIS A 25 7.53 42.69 -20.40
N ARG A 26 7.76 43.93 -20.02
CA ARG A 26 7.77 44.38 -18.63
C ARG A 26 6.42 44.15 -17.93
N ARG A 27 5.30 44.45 -18.56
CA ARG A 27 3.96 44.23 -17.96
C ARG A 27 3.67 42.75 -17.81
N LEU A 28 4.05 41.94 -18.79
CA LEU A 28 3.88 40.49 -18.76
C LEU A 28 4.75 39.86 -17.66
N LEU A 29 5.96 40.32 -17.50
CA LEU A 29 6.89 39.87 -16.46
C LEU A 29 6.38 40.21 -15.04
N VAL A 30 5.83 41.42 -14.85
CA VAL A 30 5.24 41.83 -13.58
C VAL A 30 4.02 40.98 -13.22
N VAL A 31 3.16 40.65 -14.20
CA VAL A 31 2.00 39.78 -13.99
C VAL A 31 2.43 38.37 -13.58
N TRP A 32 3.44 37.80 -14.25
CA TRP A 32 3.98 36.48 -13.90
C TRP A 32 4.61 36.45 -12.53
N VAL A 33 5.40 37.46 -12.15
CA VAL A 33 6.01 37.54 -10.81
C VAL A 33 4.93 37.67 -9.74
N ALA A 34 3.89 38.47 -9.97
CA ALA A 34 2.78 38.61 -9.05
C ALA A 34 1.97 37.28 -8.89
N ALA A 35 1.73 36.57 -10.00
CA ALA A 35 1.05 35.29 -9.97
C ALA A 35 1.85 34.22 -9.21
N ILE A 36 3.16 34.13 -9.44
CA ILE A 36 4.05 33.21 -8.71
C ILE A 36 4.10 33.57 -7.22
N GLY A 37 4.16 34.85 -6.88
CA GLY A 37 4.14 35.31 -5.49
C GLY A 37 2.84 34.94 -4.76
N LEU A 38 1.69 35.08 -5.44
CA LEU A 38 0.38 34.68 -4.88
C LEU A 38 0.27 33.16 -4.66
N VAL A 39 0.76 32.36 -5.61
CA VAL A 39 0.79 30.90 -5.47
C VAL A 39 1.72 30.47 -4.34
N ALA A 40 2.89 31.06 -4.23
CA ALA A 40 3.85 30.79 -3.16
C ALA A 40 3.28 31.18 -1.78
N ALA A 41 2.66 32.33 -1.67
CA ALA A 41 1.99 32.78 -0.44
C ALA A 41 0.82 31.86 -0.06
N GLY A 42 0.02 31.41 -1.04
CA GLY A 42 -1.06 30.45 -0.84
C GLY A 42 -0.56 29.09 -0.33
N LEU A 43 0.57 28.61 -0.89
CA LEU A 43 1.18 27.35 -0.43
C LEU A 43 1.74 27.47 1.01
N VAL A 44 2.33 28.60 1.38
CA VAL A 44 2.82 28.82 2.74
C VAL A 44 1.67 28.89 3.73
N VAL A 45 0.56 29.55 3.39
CA VAL A 45 -0.64 29.62 4.25
C VAL A 45 -1.28 28.23 4.37
N LEU A 46 -1.39 27.47 3.28
CA LEU A 46 -1.90 26.11 3.30
C LEU A 46 -0.99 25.15 4.08
N SER A 47 0.33 25.27 3.98
CA SER A 47 1.25 24.44 4.75
C SER A 47 1.25 24.79 6.24
N GLY A 48 0.96 26.02 6.61
CA GLY A 48 0.77 26.43 7.99
C GLY A 48 -0.61 26.06 8.58
N ALA A 49 -1.63 25.91 7.72
CA ALA A 49 -2.98 25.49 8.12
C ALA A 49 -3.14 23.97 8.23
N VAL A 50 -2.29 23.21 7.54
CA VAL A 50 -2.18 21.77 7.71
C VAL A 50 -1.16 21.51 8.81
N GLU A 51 -1.60 21.60 10.05
CA GLU A 51 -0.88 20.99 11.17
C GLU A 51 -0.85 19.48 10.88
N THR A 52 0.19 19.01 10.22
CA THR A 52 0.54 17.60 10.30
C THR A 52 0.82 17.34 11.78
N PRO A 53 0.06 16.46 12.44
CA PRO A 53 0.40 16.07 13.80
C PRO A 53 1.82 15.49 13.70
N SER A 54 2.80 16.29 14.06
CA SER A 54 4.16 15.82 14.21
C SER A 54 4.09 14.75 15.29
N ALA A 55 4.27 13.49 14.89
CA ALA A 55 4.43 12.41 15.83
C ALA A 55 5.61 12.79 16.73
N ARG A 56 5.35 13.42 17.86
CA ARG A 56 6.36 13.65 18.89
C ARG A 56 6.76 12.27 19.38
N TYR A 57 7.92 11.84 18.98
CA TYR A 57 8.61 10.76 19.66
C TYR A 57 8.86 11.20 21.10
N VAL A 58 7.97 10.82 21.97
CA VAL A 58 8.22 10.93 23.42
C VAL A 58 8.89 9.62 23.82
N CYS A 59 10.21 9.66 23.82
CA CYS A 59 11.01 8.62 24.49
C CYS A 59 11.19 9.01 25.94
N PRO A 60 10.85 8.32 26.90
CA PRO A 60 10.89 7.01 27.49
C PRO A 60 9.60 6.67 28.25
N PRO A 61 9.32 5.44 28.55
CA PRO A 61 10.14 4.23 28.58
C PRO A 61 10.08 3.36 27.32
N ASP A 62 9.39 3.80 26.23
CA ASP A 62 9.11 3.02 25.04
C ASP A 62 9.98 3.38 23.83
N CYS A 63 11.23 3.79 24.08
CA CYS A 63 12.20 4.06 23.01
C CYS A 63 12.36 2.82 22.11
N GLY A 64 11.96 2.94 20.84
CA GLY A 64 12.10 1.88 19.84
C GLY A 64 10.81 1.26 19.32
N ARG A 65 9.65 1.63 19.84
CA ARG A 65 8.38 1.29 19.20
C ARG A 65 8.01 2.37 18.20
N PRO A 66 7.85 2.04 16.91
CA PRO A 66 7.22 2.97 15.98
C PRO A 66 5.84 3.34 16.56
N PRO A 67 5.37 4.59 16.42
CA PRO A 67 4.03 4.94 16.82
C PRO A 67 3.08 4.02 16.05
N VAL A 68 2.48 3.08 16.75
CA VAL A 68 1.37 2.30 16.20
C VAL A 68 0.24 3.32 16.12
N GLY A 69 -0.05 3.80 14.91
CA GLY A 69 -1.13 4.76 14.72
C GLY A 69 -2.44 4.23 15.31
N ASP A 70 -3.28 5.11 15.79
CA ASP A 70 -4.59 4.87 16.42
C ASP A 70 -5.63 4.02 15.66
N PRO A 71 -5.41 3.50 14.46
CA PRO A 71 -6.49 2.96 13.64
C PRO A 71 -7.12 1.69 14.18
N VAL A 72 -6.47 0.98 15.09
CA VAL A 72 -6.93 -0.36 15.49
C VAL A 72 -8.05 -0.30 16.54
N THR A 73 -8.14 0.76 17.30
CA THR A 73 -9.17 0.91 18.35
C THR A 73 -10.58 1.13 17.80
N ILE A 74 -10.70 1.68 16.59
CA ILE A 74 -11.98 1.93 15.90
C ILE A 74 -12.34 0.84 14.90
N ASN A 75 -11.44 -0.11 14.61
CA ASN A 75 -11.70 -1.20 13.70
C ASN A 75 -12.58 -2.27 14.39
N PRO A 76 -13.50 -2.89 13.64
CA PRO A 76 -14.29 -3.98 14.17
C PRO A 76 -13.41 -5.16 14.58
N ARG A 77 -13.86 -5.93 15.54
CA ARG A 77 -13.16 -7.12 16.05
C ARG A 77 -13.92 -8.38 15.70
N TYR A 78 -13.21 -9.34 15.20
CA TYR A 78 -13.66 -10.71 15.05
C TYR A 78 -13.40 -11.46 16.37
N THR A 79 -14.36 -12.25 16.79
CA THR A 79 -14.22 -13.23 17.88
C THR A 79 -14.52 -14.61 17.29
N ALA A 80 -13.61 -15.56 17.47
CA ALA A 80 -13.84 -16.92 17.04
C ALA A 80 -15.11 -17.49 17.69
N PRO A 81 -15.89 -18.35 17.01
CA PRO A 81 -17.14 -18.91 17.56
C PRO A 81 -16.96 -19.58 18.90
N ASP A 82 -15.84 -20.27 19.13
CA ASP A 82 -15.46 -20.92 20.38
C ASP A 82 -14.82 -19.96 21.40
N GLY A 83 -14.65 -18.68 21.05
CA GLY A 83 -13.97 -17.68 21.87
C GLY A 83 -12.47 -17.91 22.05
N ALA A 84 -11.83 -18.75 21.23
CA ALA A 84 -10.42 -19.09 21.38
C ALA A 84 -9.47 -17.91 21.12
N PHE A 85 -9.87 -17.00 20.27
CA PHE A 85 -9.11 -15.77 19.97
C PHE A 85 -10.01 -14.64 19.48
N THR A 86 -9.44 -13.43 19.49
CA THR A 86 -10.02 -12.26 18.83
C THR A 86 -8.97 -11.55 17.98
N VAL A 87 -9.39 -10.81 16.96
CA VAL A 87 -8.52 -9.99 16.13
C VAL A 87 -9.29 -8.80 15.53
N ALA A 88 -8.68 -7.64 15.44
CA ALA A 88 -9.25 -6.52 14.69
C ALA A 88 -9.10 -6.76 13.18
N TYR A 89 -10.00 -6.20 12.38
CA TYR A 89 -9.98 -6.31 10.92
C TYR A 89 -10.42 -5.00 10.26
N PRO A 90 -10.17 -4.81 8.94
CA PRO A 90 -10.55 -3.59 8.24
C PRO A 90 -12.03 -3.26 8.36
N ALA A 91 -12.36 -2.02 8.71
CA ALA A 91 -13.74 -1.55 8.84
C ALA A 91 -14.49 -1.56 7.50
N VAL A 92 -15.82 -1.56 7.58
CA VAL A 92 -16.69 -1.38 6.42
C VAL A 92 -16.42 0.01 5.79
N GLY A 93 -16.33 0.07 4.46
CA GLY A 93 -15.97 1.30 3.73
C GLY A 93 -14.47 1.51 3.57
N SER A 94 -13.63 0.62 4.13
CA SER A 94 -12.20 0.55 3.79
C SER A 94 -12.00 0.04 2.36
N ALA A 95 -10.75 0.08 1.89
CA ALA A 95 -10.38 -0.47 0.58
C ALA A 95 -10.45 -2.00 0.49
N TYR A 96 -11.10 -2.67 1.45
CA TYR A 96 -11.17 -4.12 1.57
C TYR A 96 -12.61 -4.65 1.49
N LYS A 97 -12.77 -5.78 0.80
CA LYS A 97 -13.94 -6.66 0.96
C LYS A 97 -13.60 -7.68 2.04
N VAL A 98 -14.32 -7.61 3.15
CA VAL A 98 -14.09 -8.50 4.29
C VAL A 98 -15.09 -9.66 4.30
N THR A 99 -14.59 -10.86 4.53
CA THR A 99 -15.37 -12.08 4.72
C THR A 99 -14.98 -12.71 6.07
N LEU A 100 -15.97 -12.94 6.92
CA LEU A 100 -15.79 -13.62 8.19
C LEU A 100 -16.10 -15.11 8.03
N GLY A 101 -15.22 -15.96 8.52
CA GLY A 101 -15.39 -17.42 8.54
C GLY A 101 -15.20 -17.96 9.95
N ASP A 102 -15.41 -19.25 10.14
CA ASP A 102 -15.32 -19.90 11.47
C ASP A 102 -13.91 -19.84 12.06
N SER A 103 -12.89 -19.87 11.22
CA SER A 103 -11.48 -19.86 11.65
C SER A 103 -10.84 -18.48 11.66
N GLY A 104 -11.52 -17.42 11.16
CA GLY A 104 -10.96 -16.08 11.10
C GLY A 104 -11.51 -15.18 10.00
N VAL A 105 -10.70 -14.23 9.59
CA VAL A 105 -11.05 -13.13 8.68
C VAL A 105 -10.25 -13.23 7.40
N THR A 106 -10.91 -13.05 6.27
CA THR A 106 -10.29 -12.83 4.96
C THR A 106 -10.65 -11.43 4.48
N ALA A 107 -9.66 -10.65 4.07
CA ALA A 107 -9.82 -9.30 3.58
C ALA A 107 -9.15 -9.16 2.20
N ASP A 108 -9.96 -9.01 1.16
CA ASP A 108 -9.51 -8.84 -0.22
C ASP A 108 -9.36 -7.35 -0.52
N LEU A 109 -8.17 -6.92 -0.91
CA LEU A 109 -7.89 -5.54 -1.30
C LEU A 109 -8.54 -5.26 -2.66
N LEU A 110 -9.41 -4.25 -2.72
CA LEU A 110 -10.19 -3.92 -3.92
C LEU A 110 -9.48 -2.93 -4.86
N VAL A 111 -8.45 -2.26 -4.37
CA VAL A 111 -7.74 -1.18 -5.08
C VAL A 111 -6.32 -1.59 -5.45
N GLY A 112 -5.71 -0.85 -6.38
CA GLY A 112 -4.35 -1.11 -6.83
C GLY A 112 -4.21 -2.51 -7.46
N ASP A 113 -3.11 -3.19 -7.15
CA ASP A 113 -2.81 -4.51 -7.71
C ASP A 113 -3.59 -5.65 -7.04
N LYS A 114 -4.51 -5.31 -6.15
CA LYS A 114 -5.30 -6.28 -5.37
C LYS A 114 -4.42 -7.12 -4.42
N GLY A 115 -4.97 -8.19 -3.93
CA GLY A 115 -4.31 -9.11 -2.99
C GLY A 115 -5.23 -9.45 -1.83
N THR A 116 -4.83 -10.42 -1.02
CA THR A 116 -5.64 -10.95 0.06
C THR A 116 -4.85 -11.00 1.35
N MET A 117 -5.45 -10.54 2.44
CA MET A 117 -4.96 -10.71 3.80
C MET A 117 -5.87 -11.72 4.52
N ARG A 118 -5.25 -12.61 5.30
CA ARG A 118 -5.97 -13.55 6.17
C ARG A 118 -5.44 -13.47 7.59
N LEU A 119 -6.36 -13.38 8.53
CA LEU A 119 -6.11 -13.35 9.98
C LEU A 119 -6.93 -14.48 10.60
N PHE A 120 -6.27 -15.57 10.99
CA PHE A 120 -6.99 -16.78 11.37
C PHE A 120 -6.24 -17.61 12.42
N SER A 121 -6.90 -18.64 12.91
CA SER A 121 -6.30 -19.62 13.83
C SER A 121 -6.34 -21.02 13.24
N GLN A 122 -5.42 -21.86 13.74
CA GLN A 122 -5.46 -23.31 13.54
C GLN A 122 -4.80 -24.02 14.73
N PRO A 123 -5.13 -25.29 14.98
CA PRO A 123 -4.45 -26.09 16.01
C PRO A 123 -2.95 -26.19 15.70
N ALA A 124 -2.12 -25.95 16.70
CA ALA A 124 -0.69 -26.15 16.57
C ALA A 124 -0.34 -27.64 16.59
N ALA A 125 -1.08 -28.44 17.33
CA ALA A 125 -0.88 -29.88 17.45
C ALA A 125 0.58 -30.24 17.82
N GLY A 126 1.11 -29.55 18.82
CA GLY A 126 2.48 -29.74 19.33
C GLY A 126 3.60 -29.22 18.40
N ARG A 127 3.27 -28.59 17.27
CA ARG A 127 4.26 -28.05 16.31
C ARG A 127 4.79 -26.70 16.76
N THR A 128 6.00 -26.37 16.32
CA THR A 128 6.58 -25.04 16.47
C THR A 128 5.95 -24.04 15.47
N PRO A 129 6.05 -22.71 15.70
CA PRO A 129 5.59 -21.71 14.75
C PRO A 129 6.18 -21.90 13.34
N GLN A 130 7.46 -22.26 13.24
CA GLN A 130 8.12 -22.55 11.97
C GLN A 130 7.48 -23.76 11.26
N GLN A 131 7.29 -24.87 11.97
CA GLN A 131 6.67 -26.08 11.41
C GLN A 131 5.25 -25.83 10.92
N VAL A 132 4.47 -25.01 11.66
CA VAL A 132 3.12 -24.60 11.22
C VAL A 132 3.20 -23.76 9.97
N THR A 133 4.13 -22.82 9.88
CA THR A 133 4.34 -21.98 8.70
C THR A 133 4.73 -22.81 7.48
N ASP A 134 5.71 -23.69 7.61
CA ASP A 134 6.20 -24.55 6.53
C ASP A 134 5.10 -25.47 6.01
N GLN A 135 4.32 -26.07 6.90
CA GLN A 135 3.20 -26.91 6.52
C GLN A 135 2.10 -26.12 5.80
N LEU A 136 1.76 -24.94 6.29
CA LEU A 136 0.75 -24.08 5.71
C LEU A 136 1.15 -23.66 4.30
N ILE A 137 2.40 -23.22 4.12
CA ILE A 137 2.92 -22.81 2.82
C ILE A 137 2.96 -23.99 1.86
N LYS A 138 3.50 -25.13 2.28
CA LYS A 138 3.58 -26.34 1.44
C LYS A 138 2.20 -26.84 0.99
N ALA A 139 1.21 -26.74 1.87
CA ALA A 139 -0.17 -27.15 1.55
C ALA A 139 -0.89 -26.18 0.61
N THR A 140 -0.61 -24.88 0.71
CA THR A 140 -1.35 -23.84 -0.02
C THR A 140 -0.62 -23.37 -1.27
N PHE A 141 0.71 -23.33 -1.22
CA PHE A 141 1.59 -22.79 -2.27
C PHE A 141 2.80 -23.70 -2.50
N PRO A 142 2.64 -24.89 -3.08
CA PRO A 142 3.68 -25.94 -3.14
C PRO A 142 4.96 -25.50 -3.88
N ASP A 143 4.85 -24.59 -4.86
CA ASP A 143 5.99 -24.12 -5.68
C ASP A 143 6.64 -22.84 -5.12
N THR A 144 6.46 -22.59 -3.84
CA THR A 144 6.97 -21.38 -3.19
C THR A 144 8.47 -21.44 -2.97
N LYS A 145 9.14 -20.30 -3.21
CA LYS A 145 10.56 -20.10 -2.87
C LYS A 145 10.67 -19.06 -1.76
N THR A 146 11.31 -19.46 -0.66
CA THR A 146 11.62 -18.52 0.43
C THR A 146 12.51 -17.39 -0.08
N ALA A 147 12.08 -16.15 0.17
CA ALA A 147 12.85 -14.95 -0.09
C ALA A 147 13.73 -14.59 1.12
N TYR A 148 13.11 -14.52 2.31
CA TYR A 148 13.82 -14.31 3.59
C TYR A 148 12.89 -14.61 4.77
N GLU A 149 13.50 -14.84 5.93
CA GLU A 149 12.80 -14.96 7.21
C GLU A 149 12.63 -13.57 7.85
N ILE A 150 11.52 -13.36 8.55
CA ILE A 150 11.27 -12.11 9.28
C ILE A 150 11.89 -12.24 10.67
N PRO A 151 12.96 -11.51 10.98
CA PRO A 151 13.55 -11.54 12.31
C PRO A 151 12.55 -10.95 13.33
N ASN A 152 12.52 -11.56 14.52
CA ASN A 152 11.66 -11.11 15.63
C ASN A 152 10.16 -11.00 15.29
N ALA A 153 9.66 -11.92 14.46
CA ALA A 153 8.23 -11.97 14.14
C ALA A 153 7.40 -12.14 15.42
N MET A 154 6.33 -11.34 15.53
CA MET A 154 5.40 -11.39 16.66
C MET A 154 3.98 -11.36 16.14
N VAL A 155 3.09 -12.13 16.79
CA VAL A 155 1.65 -12.09 16.57
C VAL A 155 0.99 -11.92 17.94
N GLY A 156 0.13 -10.93 18.11
CA GLY A 156 -0.47 -10.64 19.41
C GLY A 156 0.56 -10.41 20.53
N TYR A 157 1.71 -9.83 20.17
CA TYR A 157 2.88 -9.64 21.07
C TYR A 157 3.50 -10.94 21.59
N GLN A 158 3.11 -12.08 21.05
CA GLN A 158 3.76 -13.36 21.33
C GLN A 158 4.87 -13.57 20.28
N PRO A 159 6.11 -13.87 20.70
CA PRO A 159 7.18 -14.25 19.78
C PRO A 159 6.79 -15.47 18.95
N GLY A 160 7.16 -15.45 17.69
CA GLY A 160 6.79 -16.49 16.74
C GLY A 160 7.80 -16.63 15.61
N TYR A 161 7.31 -17.03 14.45
CA TYR A 161 8.10 -17.17 13.24
C TYR A 161 7.44 -16.42 12.09
N GLY A 162 8.21 -15.79 11.23
CA GLY A 162 7.74 -15.08 10.05
C GLY A 162 8.57 -15.39 8.82
N LEU A 163 7.90 -15.46 7.68
CA LEU A 163 8.51 -15.80 6.40
C LEU A 163 7.93 -14.93 5.30
N VAL A 164 8.81 -14.50 4.40
CA VAL A 164 8.46 -13.91 3.09
C VAL A 164 8.90 -14.87 2.01
N ALA A 165 7.98 -15.17 1.10
CA ALA A 165 8.26 -16.10 0.01
C ALA A 165 7.57 -15.67 -1.29
N ASP A 166 8.02 -16.21 -2.40
CA ASP A 166 7.54 -15.92 -3.74
C ASP A 166 7.07 -17.20 -4.44
N PHE A 167 6.00 -17.09 -5.21
CA PHE A 167 5.50 -18.19 -6.01
C PHE A 167 4.91 -17.70 -7.34
N TRP A 168 4.72 -18.62 -8.26
CA TRP A 168 4.10 -18.38 -9.56
C TRP A 168 2.81 -19.21 -9.65
N PRO A 169 1.64 -18.57 -9.67
CA PRO A 169 0.37 -19.30 -9.79
C PRO A 169 0.36 -20.20 -11.01
N GLN A 170 -0.02 -21.46 -10.84
CA GLN A 170 -0.16 -22.42 -11.92
C GLN A 170 -1.52 -22.25 -12.60
N GLY A 171 -1.54 -22.19 -13.93
CA GLY A 171 -2.76 -22.13 -14.73
C GLY A 171 -3.38 -20.75 -14.89
N SER A 172 -3.85 -20.42 -16.08
CA SER A 172 -4.45 -19.17 -16.50
C SER A 172 -3.47 -18.08 -16.98
N ASN A 173 -4.03 -16.97 -17.42
CA ASN A 173 -3.30 -15.78 -17.91
C ASN A 173 -2.33 -15.15 -16.90
N ALA A 174 -2.37 -15.59 -15.64
CA ALA A 174 -1.48 -15.17 -14.57
C ALA A 174 -0.15 -15.96 -14.50
N LYS A 175 0.11 -16.83 -15.44
CA LYS A 175 1.26 -17.77 -15.48
C LYS A 175 2.62 -17.10 -15.29
N TYR A 176 2.73 -15.83 -15.62
CA TYR A 176 3.99 -15.07 -15.52
C TYR A 176 4.00 -14.04 -14.37
N THR A 177 2.92 -13.94 -13.64
CA THR A 177 2.85 -12.99 -12.52
C THR A 177 3.45 -13.63 -11.28
N ARG A 178 4.60 -13.12 -10.86
CA ARG A 178 5.19 -13.48 -9.57
C ARG A 178 4.33 -12.92 -8.45
N MET A 179 3.95 -13.77 -7.54
CA MET A 179 3.23 -13.40 -6.32
C MET A 179 4.17 -13.45 -5.12
N ARG A 180 3.93 -12.59 -4.15
CA ARG A 180 4.64 -12.59 -2.88
C ARG A 180 3.66 -12.86 -1.75
N LEU A 181 4.07 -13.72 -0.85
CA LEU A 181 3.37 -13.97 0.40
C LEU A 181 4.22 -13.55 1.60
N VAL A 182 3.55 -13.08 2.63
CA VAL A 182 4.12 -12.83 3.95
C VAL A 182 3.28 -13.61 4.94
N VAL A 183 3.90 -14.41 5.79
CA VAL A 183 3.21 -15.19 6.82
C VAL A 183 3.91 -14.97 8.15
N MET A 184 3.13 -14.75 9.19
CA MET A 184 3.60 -14.66 10.57
C MET A 184 2.75 -15.56 11.46
N VAL A 185 3.38 -16.36 12.29
CA VAL A 185 2.71 -17.35 13.16
C VAL A 185 3.28 -17.22 14.57
N ALA A 186 2.39 -17.15 15.56
CA ALA A 186 2.77 -17.38 16.96
C ALA A 186 1.82 -18.41 17.60
N ILE A 187 2.30 -19.12 18.59
CA ILE A 187 1.56 -20.20 19.25
C ILE A 187 1.50 -19.94 20.76
N LYS A 188 0.31 -20.12 21.30
CA LYS A 188 0.06 -20.13 22.73
C LYS A 188 -1.08 -21.10 23.03
N HIS A 189 -0.92 -21.92 24.07
CA HIS A 189 -1.92 -22.95 24.47
C HIS A 189 -2.33 -23.89 23.33
N ASP A 190 -1.36 -24.36 22.54
CA ASP A 190 -1.54 -25.23 21.36
C ASP A 190 -2.42 -24.63 20.25
N LEU A 191 -2.70 -23.33 20.29
CA LEU A 191 -3.41 -22.58 19.25
C LEU A 191 -2.42 -21.67 18.50
N ALA A 192 -2.25 -21.92 17.22
CA ALA A 192 -1.50 -21.05 16.31
C ALA A 192 -2.40 -19.93 15.80
N LEU A 193 -1.99 -18.67 16.01
CA LEU A 193 -2.55 -17.50 15.35
C LEU A 193 -1.68 -17.13 14.16
N VAL A 194 -2.31 -16.93 13.02
CA VAL A 194 -1.67 -16.75 11.73
C VAL A 194 -2.12 -15.44 11.09
N ALA A 195 -1.18 -14.60 10.74
CA ALA A 195 -1.39 -13.47 9.87
C ALA A 195 -0.68 -13.73 8.54
N GLY A 196 -1.43 -13.70 7.43
CA GLY A 196 -0.91 -13.92 6.09
C GLY A 196 -1.36 -12.84 5.13
N ALA A 197 -0.50 -12.45 4.20
CA ALA A 197 -0.82 -11.55 3.11
C ALA A 197 -0.22 -12.07 1.80
N VAL A 198 -1.01 -12.04 0.73
CA VAL A 198 -0.61 -12.49 -0.60
C VAL A 198 -1.00 -11.43 -1.62
N GLY A 199 -0.05 -11.00 -2.44
CA GLY A 199 -0.29 -10.03 -3.49
C GLY A 199 0.76 -10.12 -4.61
N PRO A 200 0.57 -9.40 -5.73
CA PRO A 200 1.56 -9.36 -6.81
C PRO A 200 2.92 -8.87 -6.32
N PHE A 201 3.97 -9.50 -6.82
CA PHE A 201 5.33 -9.03 -6.59
C PHE A 201 5.68 -7.90 -7.54
N HIS A 202 6.19 -6.82 -7.01
CA HIS A 202 6.80 -5.75 -7.79
C HIS A 202 8.27 -5.61 -7.40
N ALA A 203 9.14 -5.76 -8.37
CA ALA A 203 10.55 -5.45 -8.19
C ALA A 203 10.74 -3.95 -7.98
N PHE A 204 11.75 -3.58 -7.22
CA PHE A 204 12.23 -2.20 -7.21
C PHE A 204 12.72 -1.86 -8.62
N GLY A 205 12.09 -0.88 -9.27
CA GLY A 205 12.58 -0.36 -10.54
C GLY A 205 13.68 0.68 -10.29
N PRO A 206 14.72 0.72 -11.13
CA PRO A 206 15.77 1.72 -11.03
C PRO A 206 15.25 3.16 -11.14
N ASP A 207 14.13 3.36 -11.83
CA ASP A 207 13.47 4.66 -12.01
C ASP A 207 12.78 5.19 -10.73
N PHE A 208 12.59 4.34 -9.74
CA PHE A 208 11.97 4.69 -8.46
C PHE A 208 12.99 4.73 -7.31
N GLY A 209 14.27 4.60 -7.60
CA GLY A 209 15.36 4.59 -6.63
C GLY A 209 15.30 3.36 -5.70
N SER A 210 15.77 3.48 -4.46
CA SER A 210 15.48 2.53 -3.38
C SER A 210 13.99 2.54 -3.01
N GLY A 211 13.17 2.81 -4.00
CA GLY A 211 11.77 3.12 -3.90
C GLY A 211 10.94 2.01 -3.33
N LYS A 212 9.80 2.42 -2.86
CA LYS A 212 8.77 1.57 -2.24
C LYS A 212 8.46 0.38 -3.15
N PRO A 213 8.41 -0.84 -2.62
CA PRO A 213 7.76 -1.96 -3.32
C PRO A 213 6.42 -1.49 -3.85
N SER A 214 5.86 -2.13 -4.86
CA SER A 214 4.57 -1.70 -5.39
C SER A 214 3.62 -1.38 -4.25
N ALA A 215 2.87 -0.33 -4.42
CA ALA A 215 1.97 0.16 -3.39
C ALA A 215 1.04 -0.95 -2.85
N ALA A 216 0.65 -1.93 -3.68
CA ALA A 216 -0.25 -2.98 -3.24
C ALA A 216 0.43 -4.05 -2.38
N GLY A 217 1.61 -4.53 -2.77
CA GLY A 217 2.35 -5.51 -1.96
C GLY A 217 2.80 -4.90 -0.63
N LEU A 218 3.31 -3.67 -0.67
CA LEU A 218 3.68 -2.95 0.55
C LEU A 218 2.46 -2.56 1.38
N GLN A 219 1.40 -2.05 0.75
CA GLN A 219 0.18 -1.66 1.44
C GLN A 219 -0.44 -2.83 2.19
N LEU A 220 -0.55 -3.97 1.53
CA LEU A 220 -1.10 -5.18 2.13
C LEU A 220 -0.27 -5.67 3.33
N ALA A 221 1.06 -5.67 3.20
CA ALA A 221 1.96 -6.06 4.29
C ALA A 221 1.92 -5.05 5.46
N LEU A 222 1.87 -3.74 5.15
CA LEU A 222 1.73 -2.69 6.17
C LEU A 222 0.37 -2.78 6.88
N ASP A 223 -0.70 -3.04 6.14
CA ASP A 223 -2.03 -3.19 6.71
C ASP A 223 -2.12 -4.46 7.57
N MET A 224 -1.54 -5.57 7.12
CA MET A 224 -1.40 -6.77 7.95
C MET A 224 -0.63 -6.45 9.24
N GLY A 225 0.43 -5.65 9.17
CA GLY A 225 1.20 -5.18 10.31
C GLY A 225 0.37 -4.41 11.34
N LYS A 226 -0.69 -3.70 10.91
CA LYS A 226 -1.62 -3.02 11.82
C LYS A 226 -2.45 -4.01 12.65
N TYR A 227 -2.84 -5.14 12.05
CA TYR A 227 -3.75 -6.10 12.67
C TYR A 227 -3.03 -7.23 13.40
N VAL A 228 -1.80 -7.57 13.02
CA VAL A 228 -1.07 -8.73 13.56
C VAL A 228 -0.94 -8.69 15.08
N ASN A 229 -0.73 -7.51 15.66
CA ASN A 229 -0.61 -7.34 17.10
C ASN A 229 -1.97 -7.09 17.81
N SER A 230 -3.07 -7.00 17.06
CA SER A 230 -4.41 -6.96 17.63
C SER A 230 -4.98 -8.35 17.99
N PHE A 231 -4.29 -9.42 17.61
CA PHE A 231 -4.64 -10.75 18.06
C PHE A 231 -4.55 -10.88 19.58
N SER A 232 -5.52 -11.53 20.15
CA SER A 232 -5.53 -11.91 21.57
C SER A 232 -6.06 -13.33 21.71
N TRP A 233 -5.33 -14.19 22.41
CA TRP A 233 -5.83 -15.52 22.80
C TRP A 233 -6.86 -15.38 23.91
N ARG A 234 -7.65 -16.43 24.11
CA ARG A 234 -8.57 -16.51 25.24
C ARG A 234 -7.83 -16.23 26.55
N GLY A 235 -8.35 -15.30 27.35
CA GLY A 235 -7.77 -14.90 28.64
C GLY A 235 -6.67 -13.84 28.55
N ASP A 236 -6.22 -13.47 27.36
CA ASP A 236 -5.33 -12.31 27.20
C ASP A 236 -6.13 -11.01 27.33
N PRO A 237 -5.53 -9.93 27.84
CA PRO A 237 -6.17 -8.62 27.85
C PRO A 237 -6.46 -8.21 26.39
N GLN A 238 -7.65 -7.68 26.15
CA GLN A 238 -8.00 -7.09 24.86
C GLN A 238 -7.15 -5.83 24.62
N ARG A 239 -6.63 -5.72 23.43
CA ARG A 239 -5.71 -4.64 23.01
C ARG A 239 -6.24 -3.94 21.79
#